data_9d1055e8fbcc24b960ab423877f42939
#
_entry.id   9d1055e8fbcc24b960ab423877f42939
#
_cell.length_a   1.000
_cell.length_b   1.000
_cell.length_c   1.000
_cell.angle_alpha   90.00
_cell.angle_beta   90.00
_cell.angle_gamma   90.00
#
_symmetry.space_group_name_H-M   'P 1'
#
loop_
_entity.id
_entity.type
_entity.pdbx_description
1 polymer ?
#
loop_
_entity_poly.entity_id
_entity_poly.type
_entity_poly.pdbx_seq_one_letter_code
_entity_poly.pdbx_strand_id
1 'polypeptide(L)'
;MEQTHLYSSHHNVNLLTAALLAHNIRHVVVCPGSRNAPIVHNLVVNGEFFLHAVTDERSAAFVALGVCLKQREGVALCVTSGSALLNTLPGVAEAAFRHLPLLVISADRPAEFHGILDGQTLPQVGALEPYASTWQVAESSPCNDLSTREALAGAFAQFVSSPRRVVHLNCPIAEPLFTFNVNDLPAFPTTAPSLIACESDGLVEKWKSELVKAELPAMVIGEMEDDAISEIVNRLRSENKMLVYAECLSQCRDHRMALWVDQHDEVVPDVVIHLGGCFVNKQFKLRLRTTSRMKVLRIDESFANAMSENNKMHCPDTFFKQPDWLRTPEVLKTIECLTAELSENTRIRAIHARLQPAAAVSLPCEAVFVGNSRTIRVVNRHWPVVDFPIYGNRGTNGIEGSLSVAAGYSLVSAGNVLCILGDLSFFYDVNALWNRQLDGRLRILLLNNGRGDIFYGLPGLSASPALTDYVAAAHQTSACGIAESY
;
A
#
# COMPACT_ATOMS: atom_id res chain seq x y z
N MET A 1 -0.37 -42.34 16.32
CA MET A 1 -0.12 -41.37 17.41
C MET A 1 -0.14 -40.02 16.77
N GLU A 2 -1.21 -39.23 16.96
CA GLU A 2 -1.20 -37.82 16.62
C GLU A 2 -0.06 -37.20 17.41
N GLN A 3 0.93 -36.64 16.72
CA GLN A 3 1.93 -35.79 17.35
C GLN A 3 1.19 -34.57 17.89
N THR A 4 0.98 -34.50 19.19
CA THR A 4 0.53 -33.29 19.88
C THR A 4 1.62 -32.25 19.69
N HIS A 5 1.42 -31.33 18.75
CA HIS A 5 2.32 -30.21 18.54
C HIS A 5 2.12 -29.21 19.68
N LEU A 6 3.15 -29.02 20.49
CA LEU A 6 3.14 -28.14 21.64
C LEU A 6 3.61 -26.73 21.23
N TYR A 7 3.00 -25.69 21.78
CA TYR A 7 3.42 -24.31 21.60
C TYR A 7 4.69 -23.97 22.37
N SER A 8 5.30 -22.87 22.01
CA SER A 8 6.51 -22.33 22.65
C SER A 8 6.33 -22.16 24.17
N SER A 9 7.42 -22.38 24.92
CA SER A 9 7.47 -22.05 26.36
C SER A 9 7.39 -20.53 26.64
N HIS A 10 7.58 -19.68 25.63
CA HIS A 10 7.55 -18.22 25.77
C HIS A 10 6.12 -17.70 25.84
N HIS A 11 5.71 -17.24 27.02
CA HIS A 11 4.35 -16.77 27.25
C HIS A 11 3.97 -15.57 26.40
N ASN A 12 4.87 -14.60 26.19
CA ASN A 12 4.66 -13.44 25.32
C ASN A 12 4.45 -13.85 23.85
N VAL A 13 5.13 -14.88 23.36
CA VAL A 13 4.95 -15.45 22.03
C VAL A 13 3.57 -16.12 21.91
N ASN A 14 3.12 -16.82 22.95
CA ASN A 14 1.79 -17.45 22.98
C ASN A 14 0.67 -16.39 23.00
N LEU A 15 0.84 -15.31 23.77
CA LEU A 15 -0.09 -14.17 23.78
C LEU A 15 -0.14 -13.46 22.41
N LEU A 16 1.02 -13.26 21.76
CA LEU A 16 1.07 -12.69 20.40
C LEU A 16 0.33 -13.58 19.40
N THR A 17 0.53 -14.91 19.46
CA THR A 17 -0.17 -15.85 18.59
C THR A 17 -1.68 -15.80 18.82
N ALA A 18 -2.12 -15.77 20.08
CA ALA A 18 -3.53 -15.66 20.43
C ALA A 18 -4.15 -14.33 19.98
N ALA A 19 -3.40 -13.23 20.07
CA ALA A 19 -3.83 -11.91 19.60
C ALA A 19 -4.01 -11.86 18.08
N LEU A 20 -3.10 -12.45 17.31
CA LEU A 20 -3.25 -12.59 15.85
C LEU A 20 -4.52 -13.36 15.47
N LEU A 21 -4.80 -14.47 16.15
CA LEU A 21 -6.02 -15.26 15.97
C LEU A 21 -7.27 -14.44 16.30
N ALA A 22 -7.28 -13.76 17.44
CA ALA A 22 -8.42 -12.96 17.90
C ALA A 22 -8.79 -11.83 16.93
N HIS A 23 -7.79 -11.26 16.23
CA HIS A 23 -7.99 -10.16 15.29
C HIS A 23 -8.06 -10.60 13.82
N ASN A 24 -8.22 -11.89 13.56
CA ASN A 24 -8.33 -12.48 12.23
C ASN A 24 -7.14 -12.18 11.30
N ILE A 25 -5.92 -12.03 11.84
CA ILE A 25 -4.72 -11.90 11.03
C ILE A 25 -4.20 -13.31 10.74
N ARG A 26 -4.51 -13.84 9.57
CA ARG A 26 -4.19 -15.21 9.18
C ARG A 26 -3.01 -15.32 8.22
N HIS A 27 -2.77 -14.31 7.39
CA HIS A 27 -1.65 -14.29 6.46
C HIS A 27 -0.41 -13.70 7.13
N VAL A 28 0.69 -14.46 7.14
CA VAL A 28 1.95 -14.04 7.71
C VAL A 28 3.09 -14.30 6.72
N VAL A 29 3.80 -13.24 6.33
CA VAL A 29 5.05 -13.35 5.59
C VAL A 29 6.18 -13.55 6.60
N VAL A 30 6.99 -14.57 6.40
CA VAL A 30 8.00 -15.01 7.37
C VAL A 30 9.37 -14.97 6.74
N CYS A 31 10.30 -14.24 7.38
CA CYS A 31 11.72 -14.28 7.04
C CYS A 31 12.47 -15.26 7.95
N PRO A 32 13.52 -15.93 7.41
CA PRO A 32 14.28 -16.91 8.18
C PRO A 32 15.08 -16.24 9.31
N GLY A 33 15.17 -16.89 10.44
CA GLY A 33 15.98 -16.47 11.58
C GLY A 33 15.78 -17.36 12.81
N SER A 34 16.75 -17.38 13.70
CA SER A 34 16.66 -18.17 14.93
C SER A 34 15.83 -17.48 16.02
N ARG A 35 15.95 -16.14 16.14
CA ARG A 35 15.28 -15.40 17.22
C ARG A 35 13.76 -15.36 17.05
N ASN A 36 13.24 -15.33 15.82
CA ASN A 36 11.82 -15.40 15.53
C ASN A 36 11.27 -16.84 15.42
N ALA A 37 12.12 -17.87 15.51
CA ALA A 37 11.70 -19.26 15.38
C ALA A 37 10.59 -19.67 16.38
N PRO A 38 10.56 -19.25 17.65
CA PRO A 38 9.44 -19.53 18.55
C PRO A 38 8.10 -19.02 18.04
N ILE A 39 8.08 -17.81 17.43
CA ILE A 39 6.89 -17.23 16.83
C ILE A 39 6.46 -18.08 15.63
N VAL A 40 7.38 -18.35 14.71
CA VAL A 40 7.11 -19.12 13.49
C VAL A 40 6.62 -20.54 13.84
N HIS A 41 7.24 -21.19 14.85
CA HIS A 41 6.79 -22.47 15.34
C HIS A 41 5.32 -22.45 15.77
N ASN A 42 4.93 -21.49 16.59
CA ASN A 42 3.55 -21.36 17.03
C ASN A 42 2.57 -21.19 15.86
N LEU A 43 2.94 -20.39 14.86
CA LEU A 43 2.11 -20.18 13.67
C LEU A 43 1.93 -21.48 12.87
N VAL A 44 3.00 -22.29 12.75
CA VAL A 44 2.97 -23.56 12.03
C VAL A 44 2.11 -24.58 12.76
N VAL A 45 2.34 -24.78 14.06
CA VAL A 45 1.64 -25.83 14.83
C VAL A 45 0.16 -25.53 15.06
N ASN A 46 -0.21 -24.24 15.05
CA ASN A 46 -1.62 -23.84 15.17
C ASN A 46 -2.47 -24.26 13.96
N GLY A 47 -1.92 -24.23 12.76
CA GLY A 47 -2.57 -24.69 11.52
C GLY A 47 -3.61 -23.76 10.92
N GLU A 48 -3.95 -22.62 11.55
CA GLU A 48 -4.91 -21.64 11.01
C GLU A 48 -4.24 -20.50 10.22
N PHE A 49 -2.91 -20.47 10.18
CA PHE A 49 -2.15 -19.41 9.51
C PHE A 49 -1.69 -19.85 8.11
N PHE A 50 -1.75 -18.92 7.17
CA PHE A 50 -1.19 -19.04 5.83
C PHE A 50 0.20 -18.39 5.81
N LEU A 51 1.24 -19.22 5.81
CA LEU A 51 2.62 -18.74 5.91
C LEU A 51 3.27 -18.61 4.54
N HIS A 52 3.86 -17.45 4.28
CA HIS A 52 4.58 -17.12 3.06
C HIS A 52 6.05 -16.92 3.38
N ALA A 53 6.88 -17.88 3.00
CA ALA A 53 8.33 -17.83 3.30
C ALA A 53 9.06 -16.96 2.28
N VAL A 54 9.76 -15.92 2.75
CA VAL A 54 10.56 -15.01 1.92
C VAL A 54 11.90 -14.74 2.61
N THR A 55 13.00 -14.93 1.88
CA THR A 55 14.35 -14.82 2.48
C THR A 55 14.80 -13.38 2.64
N ASP A 56 14.57 -12.52 1.63
CA ASP A 56 14.94 -11.10 1.64
C ASP A 56 13.87 -10.28 2.35
N GLU A 57 14.19 -9.63 3.46
CA GLU A 57 13.22 -8.90 4.28
C GLU A 57 12.65 -7.67 3.55
N ARG A 58 13.40 -7.06 2.64
CA ARG A 58 12.89 -5.97 1.79
C ARG A 58 11.80 -6.51 0.87
N SER A 59 12.08 -7.58 0.13
CA SER A 59 11.09 -8.25 -0.71
C SER A 59 9.91 -8.74 0.12
N ALA A 60 10.15 -9.29 1.32
CA ALA A 60 9.11 -9.78 2.22
C ALA A 60 8.10 -8.72 2.61
N ALA A 61 8.57 -7.49 2.91
CA ALA A 61 7.68 -6.38 3.20
C ALA A 61 6.76 -6.07 2.01
N PHE A 62 7.28 -6.00 0.79
CA PHE A 62 6.48 -5.78 -0.41
C PHE A 62 5.58 -6.97 -0.78
N VAL A 63 6.03 -8.22 -0.55
CA VAL A 63 5.18 -9.41 -0.70
C VAL A 63 3.97 -9.31 0.23
N ALA A 64 4.17 -8.88 1.48
CA ALA A 64 3.06 -8.65 2.41
C ALA A 64 2.06 -7.62 1.87
N LEU A 65 2.52 -6.54 1.21
CA LEU A 65 1.62 -5.56 0.58
C LEU A 65 0.80 -6.19 -0.55
N GLY A 66 1.41 -7.07 -1.35
CA GLY A 66 0.69 -7.81 -2.39
C GLY A 66 -0.43 -8.69 -1.83
N VAL A 67 -0.15 -9.38 -0.72
CA VAL A 67 -1.16 -10.17 0.01
C VAL A 67 -2.25 -9.26 0.57
N CYS A 68 -1.90 -8.12 1.19
CA CYS A 68 -2.87 -7.12 1.68
C CYS A 68 -3.83 -6.66 0.57
N LEU A 69 -3.30 -6.32 -0.61
CA LEU A 69 -4.10 -5.84 -1.74
C LEU A 69 -5.11 -6.88 -2.22
N LYS A 70 -4.73 -8.15 -2.25
CA LYS A 70 -5.62 -9.23 -2.70
C LYS A 70 -6.64 -9.61 -1.65
N GLN A 71 -6.22 -9.76 -0.40
CA GLN A 71 -7.10 -10.20 0.70
C GLN A 71 -7.97 -9.06 1.25
N ARG A 72 -7.54 -7.81 1.06
CA ARG A 72 -8.17 -6.61 1.66
C ARG A 72 -8.24 -6.67 3.18
N GLU A 73 -7.34 -7.43 3.78
CA GLU A 73 -7.21 -7.69 5.21
C GLU A 73 -5.81 -7.34 5.72
N GLY A 74 -5.66 -7.30 7.03
CA GLY A 74 -4.36 -7.12 7.67
C GLY A 74 -3.45 -8.32 7.46
N VAL A 75 -2.17 -8.04 7.16
CA VAL A 75 -1.12 -9.06 6.98
C VAL A 75 0.01 -8.80 7.96
N ALA A 76 0.54 -9.86 8.56
CA ALA A 76 1.72 -9.77 9.40
C ALA A 76 3.00 -10.07 8.61
N LEU A 77 4.07 -9.37 8.95
CA LEU A 77 5.44 -9.62 8.49
C LEU A 77 6.28 -9.97 9.71
N CYS A 78 6.84 -11.18 9.77
CA CYS A 78 7.65 -11.65 10.88
C CYS A 78 9.13 -11.75 10.48
N VAL A 79 9.98 -10.96 11.16
CA VAL A 79 11.43 -10.91 10.92
C VAL A 79 12.20 -11.21 12.20
N THR A 80 13.45 -11.63 12.03
CA THR A 80 14.38 -11.81 13.14
C THR A 80 14.94 -10.48 13.62
N SER A 81 15.86 -10.51 14.60
CA SER A 81 16.46 -9.31 15.18
C SER A 81 17.52 -8.67 14.27
N GLY A 82 17.88 -7.44 14.57
CA GLY A 82 18.98 -6.72 13.93
C GLY A 82 18.61 -6.10 12.59
N SER A 83 19.52 -6.16 11.62
CA SER A 83 19.35 -5.54 10.29
C SER A 83 18.14 -6.06 9.51
N ALA A 84 17.62 -7.23 9.85
CA ALA A 84 16.41 -7.79 9.27
C ALA A 84 15.22 -6.80 9.35
N LEU A 85 15.03 -6.18 10.53
CA LEU A 85 14.01 -5.16 10.71
C LEU A 85 14.22 -3.95 9.80
N LEU A 86 15.46 -3.44 9.72
CA LEU A 86 15.77 -2.24 8.93
C LEU A 86 15.57 -2.47 7.42
N ASN A 87 15.81 -3.68 6.94
CA ASN A 87 15.57 -4.04 5.54
C ASN A 87 14.09 -3.95 5.15
N THR A 88 13.16 -4.03 6.10
CA THR A 88 11.72 -3.91 5.81
C THR A 88 11.28 -2.47 5.50
N LEU A 89 12.09 -1.47 5.87
CA LEU A 89 11.71 -0.06 5.89
C LEU A 89 11.14 0.48 4.57
N PRO A 90 11.67 0.16 3.37
CA PRO A 90 11.09 0.63 2.11
C PRO A 90 9.64 0.17 1.91
N GLY A 91 9.34 -1.11 2.20
CA GLY A 91 7.97 -1.63 2.12
C GLY A 91 7.06 -1.09 3.21
N VAL A 92 7.58 -0.87 4.42
CA VAL A 92 6.86 -0.21 5.52
C VAL A 92 6.47 1.23 5.15
N ALA A 93 7.38 1.98 4.55
CA ALA A 93 7.10 3.34 4.08
C ALA A 93 6.03 3.33 2.97
N GLU A 94 6.14 2.43 1.99
CA GLU A 94 5.12 2.28 0.93
C GLU A 94 3.74 1.96 1.54
N ALA A 95 3.67 1.01 2.51
CA ALA A 95 2.45 0.68 3.22
C ALA A 95 1.83 1.87 3.93
N ALA A 96 2.67 2.68 4.61
CA ALA A 96 2.24 3.85 5.37
C ALA A 96 1.61 4.91 4.45
N PHE A 97 2.23 5.19 3.30
CA PHE A 97 1.72 6.16 2.33
C PHE A 97 0.48 5.68 1.58
N ARG A 98 0.27 4.36 1.49
CA ARG A 98 -0.90 3.76 0.84
C ARG A 98 -1.97 3.32 1.84
N HIS A 99 -1.76 3.53 3.14
CA HIS A 99 -2.68 3.09 4.20
C HIS A 99 -2.98 1.59 4.17
N LEU A 100 -2.00 0.77 3.75
CA LEU A 100 -2.15 -0.69 3.76
C LEU A 100 -1.92 -1.25 5.17
N PRO A 101 -2.76 -2.18 5.63
CA PRO A 101 -2.68 -2.73 6.98
C PRO A 101 -1.55 -3.74 7.11
N LEU A 102 -0.34 -3.28 7.42
CA LEU A 102 0.84 -4.10 7.64
C LEU A 102 1.20 -4.14 9.12
N LEU A 103 1.23 -5.33 9.73
CA LEU A 103 1.72 -5.57 11.08
C LEU A 103 3.13 -6.15 11.02
N VAL A 104 4.13 -5.36 11.37
CA VAL A 104 5.53 -5.82 11.43
C VAL A 104 5.80 -6.40 12.82
N ILE A 105 6.24 -7.64 12.88
CA ILE A 105 6.64 -8.34 14.09
C ILE A 105 8.14 -8.60 14.01
N SER A 106 8.93 -7.93 14.83
CA SER A 106 10.36 -8.20 14.97
C SER A 106 10.62 -8.97 16.24
N ALA A 107 11.27 -10.11 16.14
CA ALA A 107 11.90 -10.72 17.31
C ALA A 107 13.09 -9.87 17.74
N ASP A 108 13.32 -9.78 19.05
CA ASP A 108 14.44 -9.02 19.58
C ASP A 108 15.18 -9.84 20.65
N ARG A 109 16.36 -9.39 21.02
CA ARG A 109 17.05 -9.88 22.20
C ARG A 109 16.52 -9.21 23.45
N PRO A 110 16.64 -9.85 24.64
CA PRO A 110 16.39 -9.20 25.91
C PRO A 110 17.21 -7.91 26.09
N ALA A 111 16.68 -6.95 26.82
CA ALA A 111 17.27 -5.62 26.96
C ALA A 111 18.71 -5.62 27.49
N GLU A 112 19.07 -6.60 28.31
CA GLU A 112 20.42 -6.79 28.87
C GLU A 112 21.53 -7.03 27.82
N PHE A 113 21.15 -7.47 26.61
CA PHE A 113 22.10 -7.69 25.50
C PHE A 113 22.29 -6.44 24.63
N HIS A 114 21.52 -5.37 24.85
CA HIS A 114 21.64 -4.16 24.05
C HIS A 114 22.84 -3.31 24.52
N GLY A 115 23.62 -2.83 23.56
CA GLY A 115 24.74 -1.93 23.83
C GLY A 115 26.03 -2.61 24.38
N ILE A 116 26.06 -3.92 24.45
CA ILE A 116 27.24 -4.69 24.94
C ILE A 116 27.94 -5.48 23.84
N LEU A 117 27.78 -5.09 22.58
CA LEU A 117 28.38 -5.71 21.40
C LEU A 117 27.91 -7.16 21.14
N ASP A 118 26.73 -7.55 21.63
CA ASP A 118 26.15 -8.83 21.25
C ASP A 118 25.70 -8.81 19.78
N GLY A 119 25.88 -9.93 19.08
CA GLY A 119 25.62 -10.03 17.64
C GLY A 119 24.12 -9.83 17.29
N GLN A 120 23.80 -9.18 16.18
CA GLN A 120 22.45 -8.90 15.70
C GLN A 120 21.57 -8.12 16.71
N THR A 121 22.16 -7.22 17.48
CA THR A 121 21.46 -6.29 18.34
C THR A 121 21.55 -4.87 17.79
N LEU A 122 20.44 -4.15 17.82
CA LEU A 122 20.38 -2.73 17.53
C LEU A 122 19.10 -2.16 18.21
N PRO A 123 18.97 -0.85 18.39
CA PRO A 123 17.75 -0.26 18.91
C PRO A 123 16.59 -0.47 17.92
N GLN A 124 15.72 -1.46 18.19
CA GLN A 124 14.60 -1.80 17.31
C GLN A 124 13.35 -0.95 17.58
N VAL A 125 13.15 -0.58 18.85
CA VAL A 125 12.05 0.31 19.22
C VAL A 125 12.22 1.67 18.56
N GLY A 126 11.21 2.09 17.79
CA GLY A 126 11.25 3.34 17.02
C GLY A 126 12.05 3.27 15.71
N ALA A 127 12.67 2.14 15.36
CA ALA A 127 13.52 2.02 14.16
C ALA A 127 12.73 2.18 12.85
N LEU A 128 11.42 1.96 12.85
CA LEU A 128 10.53 2.15 11.68
C LEU A 128 9.76 3.49 11.71
N GLU A 129 10.00 4.34 12.71
CA GLU A 129 9.42 5.68 12.71
C GLU A 129 10.03 6.54 11.58
N PRO A 130 9.23 7.45 11.01
CA PRO A 130 7.86 7.82 11.37
C PRO A 130 6.76 7.00 10.64
N TYR A 131 7.10 5.91 9.96
CA TYR A 131 6.18 5.17 9.09
C TYR A 131 5.33 4.14 9.83
N ALA A 132 5.77 3.65 10.97
CA ALA A 132 5.05 2.71 11.81
C ALA A 132 5.06 3.14 13.28
N SER A 133 3.94 2.93 13.97
CA SER A 133 3.90 3.08 15.43
C SER A 133 4.50 1.85 16.07
N THR A 134 5.42 2.01 17.01
CA THR A 134 6.08 0.90 17.69
C THR A 134 5.46 0.59 19.04
N TRP A 135 5.20 -0.68 19.28
CA TRP A 135 4.76 -1.25 20.56
C TRP A 135 5.78 -2.28 21.03
N GLN A 136 6.27 -2.08 22.24
CA GLN A 136 7.20 -3.01 22.88
C GLN A 136 6.43 -4.06 23.68
N VAL A 137 6.53 -5.31 23.27
CA VAL A 137 6.05 -6.45 24.06
C VAL A 137 7.02 -6.69 25.22
N ALA A 138 6.53 -6.99 26.41
CA ALA A 138 7.40 -7.29 27.53
C ALA A 138 8.05 -8.68 27.38
N GLU A 139 9.20 -8.88 28.04
CA GLU A 139 9.86 -10.19 28.09
C GLU A 139 8.95 -11.23 28.75
N SER A 140 9.17 -12.50 28.32
CA SER A 140 8.35 -13.61 28.82
C SER A 140 8.58 -13.84 30.32
N SER A 141 7.63 -13.44 31.13
CA SER A 141 7.60 -13.64 32.59
C SER A 141 6.16 -13.63 33.09
N PRO A 142 5.80 -14.42 34.10
CA PRO A 142 4.48 -14.34 34.71
C PRO A 142 4.14 -12.95 35.25
N CYS A 143 5.14 -12.19 35.70
CA CYS A 143 4.93 -10.82 36.18
C CYS A 143 4.61 -9.82 35.06
N ASN A 144 4.92 -10.15 33.82
CA ASN A 144 4.77 -9.31 32.64
C ASN A 144 3.52 -9.62 31.81
N ASP A 145 2.64 -10.53 32.24
CA ASP A 145 1.42 -10.90 31.50
C ASP A 145 0.55 -9.68 31.22
N LEU A 146 0.27 -8.86 32.22
CA LEU A 146 -0.59 -7.68 32.08
C LEU A 146 0.02 -6.66 31.13
N SER A 147 1.29 -6.32 31.26
CA SER A 147 1.97 -5.34 30.39
C SER A 147 2.08 -5.84 28.96
N THR A 148 2.28 -7.14 28.74
CA THR A 148 2.24 -7.75 27.40
C THR A 148 0.85 -7.66 26.77
N ARG A 149 -0.20 -7.95 27.54
CA ARG A 149 -1.59 -7.83 27.06
C ARG A 149 -1.97 -6.39 26.73
N GLU A 150 -1.56 -5.43 27.55
CA GLU A 150 -1.79 -4.00 27.32
C GLU A 150 -1.07 -3.52 26.05
N ALA A 151 0.19 -3.90 25.86
CA ALA A 151 0.95 -3.57 24.64
C ALA A 151 0.29 -4.16 23.39
N LEU A 152 -0.08 -5.43 23.43
CA LEU A 152 -0.77 -6.09 22.31
C LEU A 152 -2.14 -5.47 22.06
N ALA A 153 -2.95 -5.24 23.10
CA ALA A 153 -4.27 -4.62 22.97
C ALA A 153 -4.17 -3.20 22.34
N GLY A 154 -3.20 -2.39 22.78
CA GLY A 154 -2.95 -1.07 22.23
C GLY A 154 -2.50 -1.13 20.76
N ALA A 155 -1.58 -2.03 20.43
CA ALA A 155 -1.12 -2.25 19.06
C ALA A 155 -2.27 -2.67 18.12
N PHE A 156 -3.06 -3.65 18.53
CA PHE A 156 -4.19 -4.11 17.72
C PHE A 156 -5.33 -3.08 17.65
N ALA A 157 -5.61 -2.33 18.70
CA ALA A 157 -6.56 -1.22 18.67
C ALA A 157 -6.17 -0.19 17.61
N GLN A 158 -4.88 0.12 17.52
CA GLN A 158 -4.35 1.03 16.51
C GLN A 158 -4.37 0.39 15.10
N PHE A 159 -4.04 -0.88 14.99
CA PHE A 159 -3.97 -1.60 13.72
C PHE A 159 -5.35 -1.75 13.05
N VAL A 160 -6.40 -2.02 13.83
CA VAL A 160 -7.78 -2.19 13.31
C VAL A 160 -8.53 -0.86 13.19
N SER A 161 -7.98 0.25 13.68
CA SER A 161 -8.61 1.57 13.57
C SER A 161 -8.63 2.07 12.12
N SER A 162 -9.58 2.92 11.78
CA SER A 162 -9.58 3.63 10.50
C SER A 162 -8.92 5.02 10.67
N PRO A 163 -8.05 5.45 9.72
CA PRO A 163 -7.52 4.70 8.58
C PRO A 163 -6.54 3.62 9.03
N ARG A 164 -6.44 2.59 8.21
CA ARG A 164 -5.52 1.48 8.43
C ARG A 164 -4.08 1.97 8.53
N ARG A 165 -3.31 1.37 9.44
CA ARG A 165 -1.95 1.84 9.76
C ARG A 165 -0.96 0.70 9.78
N VAL A 166 0.30 1.08 9.57
CA VAL A 166 1.41 0.19 9.86
C VAL A 166 1.70 0.23 11.35
N VAL A 167 1.77 -0.94 11.95
CA VAL A 167 2.10 -1.13 13.37
C VAL A 167 3.31 -2.04 13.46
N HIS A 168 4.26 -1.70 14.32
CA HIS A 168 5.44 -2.49 14.64
C HIS A 168 5.32 -3.05 16.06
N LEU A 169 5.39 -4.36 16.18
CA LEU A 169 5.49 -5.10 17.45
C LEU A 169 6.92 -5.59 17.62
N ASN A 170 7.66 -5.03 18.57
CA ASN A 170 8.96 -5.52 18.97
C ASN A 170 8.81 -6.54 20.10
N CYS A 171 9.22 -7.79 19.85
CA CYS A 171 9.01 -8.92 20.76
C CYS A 171 10.34 -9.50 21.24
N PRO A 172 10.79 -9.18 22.47
CA PRO A 172 12.00 -9.77 23.04
C PRO A 172 11.76 -11.25 23.39
N ILE A 173 12.70 -12.11 23.00
CA ILE A 173 12.65 -13.54 23.22
C ILE A 173 13.97 -13.98 23.81
N ALA A 174 13.97 -14.43 25.07
CA ALA A 174 15.13 -14.93 25.76
C ALA A 174 15.46 -16.37 25.33
N GLU A 175 16.67 -16.84 25.64
CA GLU A 175 17.01 -18.25 25.49
C GLU A 175 16.51 -19.06 26.70
N PRO A 176 16.20 -20.34 26.53
CA PRO A 176 16.34 -21.18 25.32
C PRO A 176 15.21 -20.99 24.32
N LEU A 177 15.52 -20.81 23.03
CA LEU A 177 14.53 -20.52 21.97
C LEU A 177 13.67 -21.72 21.57
N PHE A 178 14.16 -22.94 21.70
CA PHE A 178 13.59 -24.14 21.10
C PHE A 178 12.98 -25.08 22.15
N THR A 179 12.27 -24.52 23.12
CA THR A 179 11.50 -25.27 24.11
C THR A 179 10.00 -25.15 23.80
N PHE A 180 9.36 -26.27 23.55
CA PHE A 180 7.95 -26.37 23.16
C PHE A 180 7.25 -27.34 24.11
N ASN A 181 6.48 -26.79 25.05
CA ASN A 181 5.89 -27.58 26.16
C ASN A 181 4.51 -27.08 26.62
N VAL A 182 3.92 -26.13 25.90
CA VAL A 182 2.62 -25.57 26.24
C VAL A 182 1.51 -26.17 25.35
N ASN A 183 0.45 -26.70 25.96
CA ASN A 183 -0.62 -27.39 25.23
C ASN A 183 -1.58 -26.38 24.55
N ASP A 184 -1.94 -25.31 25.26
CA ASP A 184 -3.01 -24.40 24.84
C ASP A 184 -2.52 -22.96 24.82
N LEU A 185 -3.00 -22.20 23.83
CA LEU A 185 -2.79 -20.76 23.80
C LEU A 185 -3.65 -20.06 24.85
N PRO A 186 -3.16 -18.97 25.46
CA PRO A 186 -3.94 -18.15 26.36
C PRO A 186 -5.10 -17.46 25.61
N ALA A 187 -6.22 -17.25 26.27
CA ALA A 187 -7.30 -16.44 25.70
C ALA A 187 -6.85 -14.99 25.50
N PHE A 188 -7.22 -14.40 24.37
CA PHE A 188 -7.01 -12.99 24.08
C PHE A 188 -8.31 -12.35 23.55
N PRO A 189 -8.72 -11.18 24.08
CA PRO A 189 -9.94 -10.51 23.66
C PRO A 189 -9.77 -9.85 22.29
N THR A 190 -10.85 -9.79 21.50
CA THR A 190 -10.90 -8.96 20.30
C THR A 190 -11.03 -7.48 20.67
N THR A 191 -10.38 -6.62 19.92
CA THR A 191 -10.54 -5.16 20.04
C THR A 191 -11.47 -4.68 18.92
N ALA A 192 -12.53 -3.98 19.28
CA ALA A 192 -13.41 -3.38 18.30
C ALA A 192 -12.71 -2.22 17.58
N PRO A 193 -12.90 -2.04 16.26
CA PRO A 193 -12.41 -0.87 15.55
C PRO A 193 -13.00 0.41 16.18
N SER A 194 -12.15 1.38 16.48
CA SER A 194 -12.64 2.69 16.88
C SER A 194 -12.81 3.56 15.63
N LEU A 195 -14.04 3.94 15.34
CA LEU A 195 -14.36 4.94 14.32
C LEU A 195 -14.33 6.31 14.98
N ILE A 196 -13.50 7.20 14.45
CA ILE A 196 -13.50 8.59 14.92
C ILE A 196 -14.57 9.32 14.14
N ALA A 197 -15.62 9.76 14.84
CA ALA A 197 -16.62 10.65 14.26
C ALA A 197 -15.94 11.98 13.88
N CYS A 198 -16.20 12.43 12.66
CA CYS A 198 -15.75 13.74 12.19
C CYS A 198 -16.94 14.73 12.28
N GLU A 199 -16.71 15.91 12.83
CA GLU A 199 -17.67 17.01 12.74
C GLU A 199 -17.64 17.59 11.33
N SER A 200 -18.54 17.14 10.47
CA SER A 200 -18.51 17.44 9.03
C SER A 200 -19.77 18.09 8.46
N ASP A 201 -20.86 18.16 9.23
CA ASP A 201 -22.18 18.52 8.68
C ASP A 201 -22.20 19.89 7.99
N GLY A 202 -21.63 20.91 8.60
CA GLY A 202 -21.57 22.25 8.00
C GLY A 202 -20.69 22.32 6.73
N LEU A 203 -19.63 21.49 6.66
CA LEU A 203 -18.76 21.44 5.49
C LEU A 203 -19.42 20.72 4.32
N VAL A 204 -20.14 19.64 4.59
CA VAL A 204 -20.90 18.89 3.57
C VAL A 204 -21.96 19.78 2.92
N GLU A 205 -22.77 20.48 3.70
CA GLU A 205 -23.79 21.37 3.17
C GLU A 205 -23.22 22.57 2.38
N LYS A 206 -22.11 23.16 2.85
CA LYS A 206 -21.35 24.16 2.10
C LYS A 206 -20.97 23.62 0.72
N TRP A 207 -20.37 22.44 0.65
CA TRP A 207 -19.86 21.88 -0.59
C TRP A 207 -20.96 21.35 -1.52
N LYS A 208 -22.08 20.88 -1.01
CA LYS A 208 -23.27 20.62 -1.83
C LYS A 208 -23.69 21.88 -2.58
N SER A 209 -23.81 23.01 -1.86
CA SER A 209 -24.16 24.28 -2.46
C SER A 209 -23.17 24.76 -3.51
N GLU A 210 -21.88 24.58 -3.28
CA GLU A 210 -20.81 24.93 -4.23
C GLU A 210 -20.87 24.06 -5.50
N LEU A 211 -21.08 22.76 -5.35
CA LEU A 211 -21.18 21.82 -6.48
C LEU A 211 -22.41 22.08 -7.35
N VAL A 212 -23.56 22.39 -6.76
CA VAL A 212 -24.79 22.71 -7.51
C VAL A 212 -24.63 24.00 -8.31
N LYS A 213 -23.87 24.99 -7.81
CA LYS A 213 -23.60 26.27 -8.48
C LYS A 213 -22.45 26.20 -9.48
N ALA A 214 -21.70 25.12 -9.52
CA ALA A 214 -20.52 24.98 -10.35
C ALA A 214 -20.86 25.00 -11.85
N GLU A 215 -20.09 25.75 -12.63
CA GLU A 215 -20.20 25.70 -14.09
C GLU A 215 -19.64 24.42 -14.68
N LEU A 216 -18.58 23.89 -14.06
CA LEU A 216 -17.89 22.70 -14.52
C LEU A 216 -17.38 21.86 -13.31
N PRO A 217 -18.28 21.19 -12.58
CA PRO A 217 -17.89 20.35 -11.45
C PRO A 217 -17.08 19.15 -11.91
N ALA A 218 -16.04 18.82 -11.16
CA ALA A 218 -15.16 17.70 -11.47
C ALA A 218 -14.82 16.85 -10.24
N MET A 219 -14.58 15.57 -10.47
CA MET A 219 -13.98 14.64 -9.53
C MET A 219 -12.62 14.24 -10.08
N VAL A 220 -11.60 14.36 -9.24
CA VAL A 220 -10.21 14.02 -9.56
C VAL A 220 -9.81 12.86 -8.68
N ILE A 221 -9.47 11.72 -9.27
CA ILE A 221 -9.23 10.47 -8.56
C ILE A 221 -7.79 10.01 -8.85
N GLY A 222 -6.97 10.02 -7.80
CA GLY A 222 -5.61 9.46 -7.83
C GLY A 222 -5.59 7.95 -7.66
N GLU A 223 -4.47 7.41 -7.16
CA GLU A 223 -4.34 5.99 -6.84
C GLU A 223 -5.35 5.56 -5.78
N MET A 224 -6.05 4.47 -6.06
CA MET A 224 -7.00 3.82 -5.15
C MET A 224 -6.62 2.35 -4.97
N GLU A 225 -6.98 1.78 -3.83
CA GLU A 225 -6.67 0.37 -3.54
C GLU A 225 -7.78 -0.58 -4.00
N ASP A 226 -8.98 -0.06 -4.20
CA ASP A 226 -10.14 -0.81 -4.68
C ASP A 226 -11.02 0.01 -5.62
N ASP A 227 -12.03 -0.64 -6.17
CA ASP A 227 -12.99 -0.06 -7.11
C ASP A 227 -14.31 0.38 -6.47
N ALA A 228 -14.34 0.54 -5.15
CA ALA A 228 -15.57 0.86 -4.40
C ALA A 228 -16.28 2.13 -4.89
N ILE A 229 -15.52 3.11 -5.42
CA ILE A 229 -16.08 4.35 -5.99
C ILE A 229 -16.64 4.20 -7.41
N SER A 230 -16.36 3.09 -8.08
CA SER A 230 -16.61 2.94 -9.53
C SER A 230 -18.09 3.07 -9.90
N GLU A 231 -19.00 2.61 -9.06
CA GLU A 231 -20.45 2.72 -9.29
C GLU A 231 -20.90 4.18 -9.31
N ILE A 232 -20.49 4.97 -8.32
CA ILE A 232 -20.80 6.39 -8.22
C ILE A 232 -20.21 7.14 -9.43
N VAL A 233 -18.97 6.85 -9.77
CA VAL A 233 -18.27 7.46 -10.90
C VAL A 233 -18.97 7.17 -12.22
N ASN A 234 -19.33 5.92 -12.47
CA ASN A 234 -20.04 5.54 -13.70
C ASN A 234 -21.41 6.21 -13.82
N ARG A 235 -22.14 6.33 -12.72
CA ARG A 235 -23.41 7.07 -12.66
C ARG A 235 -23.21 8.55 -13.00
N LEU A 236 -22.26 9.23 -12.33
CA LEU A 236 -21.99 10.66 -12.57
C LEU A 236 -21.58 10.95 -14.02
N ARG A 237 -20.82 10.04 -14.63
CA ARG A 237 -20.42 10.12 -16.04
C ARG A 237 -21.61 9.92 -17.00
N SER A 238 -22.36 8.83 -16.83
CA SER A 238 -23.47 8.47 -17.73
C SER A 238 -24.59 9.52 -17.69
N GLU A 239 -24.81 10.14 -16.54
CA GLU A 239 -25.77 11.20 -16.35
C GLU A 239 -25.24 12.62 -16.68
N ASN A 240 -23.99 12.73 -17.14
CA ASN A 240 -23.30 13.99 -17.44
C ASN A 240 -23.32 15.02 -16.30
N LYS A 241 -23.26 14.55 -15.07
CA LYS A 241 -23.35 15.41 -13.88
C LYS A 241 -22.01 15.99 -13.45
N MET A 242 -20.91 15.29 -13.73
CA MET A 242 -19.58 15.66 -13.27
C MET A 242 -18.51 15.17 -14.23
N LEU A 243 -17.45 15.96 -14.47
CA LEU A 243 -16.25 15.48 -15.13
C LEU A 243 -15.46 14.58 -14.18
N VAL A 244 -15.01 13.43 -14.66
CA VAL A 244 -14.20 12.51 -13.84
C VAL A 244 -12.82 12.31 -14.46
N TYR A 245 -11.80 12.81 -13.77
CA TYR A 245 -10.40 12.63 -14.09
C TYR A 245 -9.86 11.47 -13.29
N ALA A 246 -9.70 10.32 -13.92
CA ALA A 246 -9.20 9.11 -13.31
C ALA A 246 -8.07 8.57 -14.18
N GLU A 247 -6.93 8.21 -13.58
CA GLU A 247 -5.82 7.55 -14.25
C GLU A 247 -5.84 6.03 -14.02
N CYS A 248 -4.91 5.31 -14.64
CA CYS A 248 -4.90 3.84 -14.62
C CYS A 248 -4.84 3.20 -13.22
N LEU A 249 -4.34 3.91 -12.21
CA LEU A 249 -4.28 3.43 -10.82
C LEU A 249 -5.49 3.81 -9.96
N SER A 250 -6.46 4.54 -10.52
CA SER A 250 -7.67 4.97 -9.78
C SER A 250 -8.69 3.86 -9.53
N GLN A 251 -8.45 2.67 -10.07
CA GLN A 251 -9.37 1.54 -10.16
C GLN A 251 -10.66 1.82 -10.96
N CYS A 252 -10.83 3.03 -11.48
CA CYS A 252 -11.83 3.31 -12.51
C CYS A 252 -11.37 2.71 -13.84
N ARG A 253 -12.25 2.03 -14.56
CA ARG A 253 -11.90 1.29 -15.77
C ARG A 253 -11.76 2.14 -17.02
N ASP A 254 -12.28 3.37 -17.01
CA ASP A 254 -12.26 4.29 -18.13
C ASP A 254 -11.43 5.54 -17.80
N HIS A 255 -10.29 5.69 -18.48
CA HIS A 255 -9.33 6.77 -18.29
C HIS A 255 -9.34 7.81 -19.42
N ARG A 256 -10.23 7.69 -20.39
CA ARG A 256 -10.27 8.53 -21.60
C ARG A 256 -10.34 10.02 -21.28
N MET A 257 -11.09 10.39 -20.25
CA MET A 257 -11.23 11.81 -19.85
C MET A 257 -9.87 12.40 -19.40
N ALA A 258 -9.12 11.69 -18.59
CA ALA A 258 -7.80 12.15 -18.13
C ALA A 258 -6.83 12.35 -19.31
N LEU A 259 -6.83 11.42 -20.26
CA LEU A 259 -6.00 11.52 -21.47
C LEU A 259 -6.47 12.63 -22.40
N TRP A 260 -7.78 12.84 -22.53
CA TRP A 260 -8.34 13.88 -23.37
C TRP A 260 -8.03 15.27 -22.83
N VAL A 261 -8.14 15.49 -21.52
CA VAL A 261 -7.84 16.78 -20.88
C VAL A 261 -6.36 17.17 -21.01
N ASP A 262 -5.46 16.22 -21.08
CA ASP A 262 -4.04 16.51 -21.33
C ASP A 262 -3.79 17.29 -22.64
N GLN A 263 -4.69 17.14 -23.59
CA GLN A 263 -4.64 17.77 -24.91
C GLN A 263 -5.54 19.02 -25.03
N HIS A 264 -6.32 19.34 -23.99
CA HIS A 264 -7.34 20.38 -23.98
C HIS A 264 -7.20 21.29 -22.76
N ASP A 265 -6.25 22.25 -22.84
CA ASP A 265 -5.92 23.16 -21.74
C ASP A 265 -7.06 24.11 -21.38
N GLU A 266 -7.98 24.33 -22.32
CA GLU A 266 -9.14 25.19 -22.16
C GLU A 266 -10.19 24.63 -21.19
N VAL A 267 -10.13 23.33 -20.87
CA VAL A 267 -11.08 22.70 -19.96
C VAL A 267 -10.55 22.77 -18.54
N VAL A 268 -11.02 23.76 -17.80
CA VAL A 268 -10.63 24.00 -16.41
C VAL A 268 -11.88 23.91 -15.52
N PRO A 269 -11.95 22.93 -14.61
CA PRO A 269 -13.01 22.86 -13.60
C PRO A 269 -12.96 24.05 -12.64
N ASP A 270 -14.10 24.46 -12.13
CA ASP A 270 -14.23 25.51 -11.11
C ASP A 270 -14.40 24.95 -9.69
N VAL A 271 -15.04 23.79 -9.56
CA VAL A 271 -15.24 23.08 -8.29
C VAL A 271 -14.78 21.62 -8.42
N VAL A 272 -13.93 21.16 -7.52
CA VAL A 272 -13.29 19.85 -7.59
C VAL A 272 -13.46 19.08 -6.28
N ILE A 273 -13.91 17.83 -6.38
CA ILE A 273 -13.74 16.81 -5.34
C ILE A 273 -12.47 16.02 -5.67
N HIS A 274 -11.53 15.94 -4.73
CA HIS A 274 -10.27 15.20 -4.87
C HIS A 274 -10.25 13.99 -3.96
N LEU A 275 -9.96 12.80 -4.53
CA LEU A 275 -9.88 11.50 -3.86
C LEU A 275 -8.59 10.77 -4.21
N GLY A 276 -8.23 9.80 -3.38
CA GLY A 276 -7.13 8.88 -3.65
C GLY A 276 -5.73 9.51 -3.56
N GLY A 277 -4.73 8.75 -3.95
CA GLY A 277 -3.31 9.08 -3.81
C GLY A 277 -2.70 9.77 -5.04
N CYS A 278 -1.51 9.33 -5.40
CA CYS A 278 -0.63 9.98 -6.37
C CYS A 278 -1.12 9.80 -7.82
N PHE A 279 -0.98 10.87 -8.64
CA PHE A 279 -1.18 10.83 -10.09
C PHE A 279 0.10 10.45 -10.84
N VAL A 280 -0.05 9.79 -11.97
CA VAL A 280 1.05 9.43 -12.88
C VAL A 280 1.46 10.63 -13.75
N ASN A 281 0.47 11.38 -14.28
CA ASN A 281 0.69 12.44 -15.23
C ASN A 281 1.28 13.70 -14.58
N LYS A 282 2.54 14.03 -14.94
CA LYS A 282 3.26 15.19 -14.40
C LYS A 282 2.69 16.52 -14.86
N GLN A 283 2.25 16.63 -16.13
CA GLN A 283 1.70 17.88 -16.68
C GLN A 283 0.36 18.18 -16.03
N PHE A 284 -0.47 17.17 -15.85
CA PHE A 284 -1.75 17.30 -15.16
C PHE A 284 -1.54 17.78 -13.71
N LYS A 285 -0.60 17.17 -12.97
CA LYS A 285 -0.19 17.67 -11.62
C LYS A 285 0.19 19.13 -11.62
N LEU A 286 1.01 19.54 -12.58
CA LEU A 286 1.46 20.93 -12.66
C LEU A 286 0.27 21.88 -12.91
N ARG A 287 -0.65 21.50 -13.79
CA ARG A 287 -1.88 22.27 -14.07
C ARG A 287 -2.73 22.42 -12.80
N LEU A 288 -2.96 21.34 -12.07
CA LEU A 288 -3.72 21.39 -10.81
C LEU A 288 -3.09 22.32 -9.77
N ARG A 289 -1.74 22.36 -9.71
CA ARG A 289 -1.00 23.23 -8.78
C ARG A 289 -1.02 24.72 -9.17
N THR A 290 -1.12 25.02 -10.45
CA THR A 290 -1.02 26.41 -10.96
C THR A 290 -2.37 27.09 -11.14
N THR A 291 -3.47 26.34 -11.17
CA THR A 291 -4.82 26.90 -11.36
C THR A 291 -5.36 27.49 -10.07
N SER A 292 -5.38 28.82 -9.97
CA SER A 292 -5.74 29.55 -8.75
C SER A 292 -7.26 29.72 -8.52
N ARG A 293 -8.09 29.41 -9.50
CA ARG A 293 -9.54 29.67 -9.46
C ARG A 293 -10.37 28.46 -9.02
N MET A 294 -9.78 27.29 -8.93
CA MET A 294 -10.49 26.07 -8.51
C MET A 294 -10.75 26.07 -7.00
N LYS A 295 -11.99 25.80 -6.61
CA LYS A 295 -12.32 25.40 -5.24
C LYS A 295 -12.14 23.90 -5.13
N VAL A 296 -11.45 23.43 -4.11
CA VAL A 296 -11.12 22.02 -3.95
C VAL A 296 -11.54 21.50 -2.59
N LEU A 297 -12.32 20.42 -2.58
CA LEU A 297 -12.58 19.59 -1.42
C LEU A 297 -11.76 18.31 -1.53
N ARG A 298 -10.82 18.10 -0.64
CA ARG A 298 -10.15 16.83 -0.44
C ARG A 298 -10.98 15.98 0.52
N ILE A 299 -11.32 14.76 0.11
CA ILE A 299 -12.00 13.78 0.96
C ILE A 299 -11.04 12.62 1.19
N ASP A 300 -10.79 12.31 2.45
CA ASP A 300 -9.99 11.18 2.89
C ASP A 300 -10.68 10.43 4.03
N GLU A 301 -10.27 9.19 4.26
CA GLU A 301 -10.63 8.50 5.49
C GLU A 301 -10.14 9.30 6.71
N SER A 302 -10.90 9.25 7.80
CA SER A 302 -10.53 10.00 9.00
C SER A 302 -9.23 9.46 9.59
N PHE A 303 -8.24 10.32 9.75
CA PHE A 303 -7.05 9.99 10.52
C PHE A 303 -7.38 10.06 12.01
N ALA A 304 -7.42 8.94 12.71
CA ALA A 304 -7.31 8.96 14.15
C ALA A 304 -5.99 9.66 14.54
N ASN A 305 -6.02 10.55 15.53
CA ASN A 305 -4.90 11.38 16.00
C ASN A 305 -3.74 10.56 16.61
N ALA A 306 -3.21 9.57 15.90
CA ALA A 306 -2.16 8.70 16.40
C ALA A 306 -0.77 9.02 15.84
N MET A 307 -0.64 10.06 15.03
CA MET A 307 0.65 10.70 14.89
C MET A 307 0.67 11.86 15.91
N SER A 308 1.54 11.76 16.90
CA SER A 308 1.78 12.85 17.84
C SER A 308 1.94 14.15 17.06
N GLU A 309 1.56 15.28 17.67
CA GLU A 309 1.72 16.62 17.08
C GLU A 309 3.16 16.88 16.59
N ASN A 310 4.13 16.08 17.04
CA ASN A 310 5.52 16.13 16.66
C ASN A 310 5.83 15.33 15.36
N ASN A 311 5.01 14.39 14.94
CA ASN A 311 5.15 13.66 13.69
C ASN A 311 4.23 14.27 12.63
N LYS A 312 4.64 15.42 12.12
CA LYS A 312 4.07 16.08 10.95
C LYS A 312 4.39 15.34 9.65
N MET A 313 4.30 14.04 9.64
CA MET A 313 4.20 13.32 8.37
C MET A 313 2.84 13.65 7.80
N HIS A 314 2.92 14.57 6.88
CA HIS A 314 1.80 15.21 6.30
C HIS A 314 0.93 14.22 5.58
N CYS A 315 -0.28 14.45 5.79
CA CYS A 315 -1.35 14.26 4.88
C CYS A 315 -0.89 13.99 3.46
N PRO A 316 -1.56 13.02 2.82
CA PRO A 316 -1.32 12.69 1.43
C PRO A 316 -1.21 13.95 0.60
N ASP A 317 -0.27 13.93 -0.33
CA ASP A 317 -0.02 14.96 -1.31
C ASP A 317 -1.30 15.53 -1.86
N THR A 318 -1.65 16.74 -1.48
CA THR A 318 -2.61 17.48 -2.24
C THR A 318 -1.88 18.18 -3.38
N PHE A 319 -2.36 17.99 -4.58
CA PHE A 319 -1.86 18.72 -5.73
C PHE A 319 -2.33 20.18 -5.73
N PHE A 320 -3.29 20.50 -4.87
CA PHE A 320 -3.95 21.79 -4.79
C PHE A 320 -3.41 22.60 -3.61
N LYS A 321 -3.30 23.91 -3.81
CA LYS A 321 -2.99 24.83 -2.71
C LYS A 321 -4.25 25.03 -1.87
N GLN A 322 -4.15 24.83 -0.56
CA GLN A 322 -5.20 25.12 0.43
C GLN A 322 -6.59 24.54 0.09
N PRO A 323 -6.70 23.23 -0.10
CA PRO A 323 -8.02 22.60 -0.23
C PRO A 323 -8.75 22.62 1.12
N ASP A 324 -10.09 22.67 1.07
CA ASP A 324 -10.87 22.24 2.23
C ASP A 324 -10.68 20.73 2.43
N TRP A 325 -10.60 20.29 3.68
CA TRP A 325 -10.41 18.89 4.03
C TRP A 325 -11.63 18.33 4.74
N LEU A 326 -12.21 17.28 4.19
CA LEU A 326 -13.23 16.48 4.82
C LEU A 326 -12.66 15.10 5.14
N ARG A 327 -12.54 14.79 6.42
CA ARG A 327 -12.08 13.49 6.92
C ARG A 327 -13.26 12.71 7.42
N THR A 328 -13.53 11.55 6.84
CA THR A 328 -14.68 10.73 7.18
C THR A 328 -14.43 9.25 6.90
N PRO A 329 -14.82 8.34 7.81
CA PRO A 329 -14.78 6.91 7.53
C PRO A 329 -15.84 6.47 6.50
N GLU A 330 -16.85 7.33 6.22
CA GLU A 330 -17.96 7.07 5.30
C GLU A 330 -17.75 7.79 3.97
N VAL A 331 -16.59 7.64 3.33
CA VAL A 331 -16.21 8.36 2.10
C VAL A 331 -17.27 8.20 1.01
N LEU A 332 -17.71 6.98 0.72
CA LEU A 332 -18.70 6.73 -0.35
C LEU A 332 -20.04 7.42 -0.07
N LYS A 333 -20.58 7.26 1.12
CA LYS A 333 -21.84 7.90 1.55
C LYS A 333 -21.74 9.42 1.50
N THR A 334 -20.60 9.97 1.85
CA THR A 334 -20.32 11.40 1.79
C THR A 334 -20.34 11.89 0.34
N ILE A 335 -19.72 11.17 -0.58
CA ILE A 335 -19.71 11.51 -2.02
C ILE A 335 -21.13 11.40 -2.59
N GLU A 336 -21.89 10.40 -2.25
CA GLU A 336 -23.28 10.27 -2.64
C GLU A 336 -24.11 11.46 -2.16
N CYS A 337 -23.96 11.84 -0.90
CA CYS A 337 -24.63 13.01 -0.33
C CYS A 337 -24.23 14.31 -1.04
N LEU A 338 -22.95 14.53 -1.32
CA LEU A 338 -22.43 15.72 -2.01
C LEU A 338 -22.94 15.82 -3.45
N THR A 339 -23.16 14.71 -4.13
CA THR A 339 -23.50 14.68 -5.56
C THR A 339 -25.00 14.44 -5.83
N ALA A 340 -25.80 14.22 -4.78
CA ALA A 340 -27.23 13.86 -4.91
C ALA A 340 -28.05 14.88 -5.68
N GLU A 341 -27.80 16.17 -5.50
CA GLU A 341 -28.58 17.28 -6.10
C GLU A 341 -28.04 17.74 -7.46
N LEU A 342 -26.93 17.14 -7.95
CA LEU A 342 -26.38 17.50 -9.25
C LEU A 342 -27.32 17.10 -10.38
N SER A 343 -27.55 18.04 -11.28
CA SER A 343 -28.32 17.85 -12.52
C SER A 343 -27.39 17.61 -13.71
N GLU A 344 -27.96 17.16 -14.82
CA GLU A 344 -27.24 17.06 -16.09
C GLU A 344 -26.64 18.42 -16.47
N ASN A 345 -25.40 18.43 -16.87
CA ASN A 345 -24.66 19.62 -17.29
C ASN A 345 -24.38 19.54 -18.81
N THR A 346 -24.95 20.48 -19.55
CA THR A 346 -24.88 20.52 -21.03
C THR A 346 -23.44 20.69 -21.52
N ARG A 347 -22.60 21.42 -20.77
CA ARG A 347 -21.17 21.58 -21.09
C ARG A 347 -20.43 20.27 -20.92
N ILE A 348 -20.68 19.53 -19.84
CA ILE A 348 -20.12 18.20 -19.59
C ILE A 348 -20.54 17.23 -20.68
N ARG A 349 -21.83 17.22 -21.04
CA ARG A 349 -22.35 16.39 -22.15
C ARG A 349 -21.62 16.70 -23.46
N ALA A 350 -21.41 17.98 -23.78
CA ALA A 350 -20.67 18.38 -24.98
C ALA A 350 -19.19 17.93 -24.94
N ILE A 351 -18.56 17.92 -23.77
CA ILE A 351 -17.20 17.39 -23.58
C ILE A 351 -17.17 15.88 -23.76
N HIS A 352 -18.08 15.14 -23.12
CA HIS A 352 -18.19 13.68 -23.25
C HIS A 352 -18.42 13.24 -24.71
N ALA A 353 -19.20 13.99 -25.46
CA ALA A 353 -19.45 13.71 -26.88
C ALA A 353 -18.17 13.83 -27.77
N ARG A 354 -17.13 14.52 -27.29
CA ARG A 354 -15.84 14.67 -27.99
C ARG A 354 -14.85 13.55 -27.65
N LEU A 355 -15.13 12.71 -26.63
CA LEU A 355 -14.26 11.58 -26.27
C LEU A 355 -14.33 10.53 -27.39
N GLN A 356 -13.15 10.16 -27.89
CA GLN A 356 -13.07 9.10 -28.89
C GLN A 356 -13.48 7.76 -28.27
N PRO A 357 -14.24 6.94 -29.00
CA PRO A 357 -14.48 5.56 -28.61
C PRO A 357 -13.14 4.81 -28.46
N ALA A 358 -13.05 3.99 -27.45
CA ALA A 358 -11.91 3.10 -27.24
C ALA A 358 -12.40 1.72 -26.82
N ALA A 359 -11.85 0.68 -27.44
CA ALA A 359 -12.07 -0.69 -26.97
C ALA A 359 -11.34 -0.89 -25.65
N ALA A 360 -11.93 -1.67 -24.76
CA ALA A 360 -11.26 -2.07 -23.54
C ALA A 360 -10.09 -3.01 -23.87
N VAL A 361 -8.95 -2.79 -23.23
CA VAL A 361 -7.87 -3.78 -23.21
C VAL A 361 -8.31 -4.88 -22.27
N SER A 362 -8.35 -6.10 -22.78
CA SER A 362 -8.71 -7.30 -22.03
C SER A 362 -7.54 -8.27 -22.04
N LEU A 363 -7.16 -8.75 -20.87
CA LEU A 363 -6.06 -9.70 -20.67
C LEU A 363 -6.55 -10.88 -19.82
N PRO A 364 -6.06 -12.10 -20.07
CA PRO A 364 -6.43 -13.27 -19.27
C PRO A 364 -5.71 -13.28 -17.92
N CYS A 365 -5.85 -12.20 -17.17
CA CYS A 365 -5.25 -12.01 -15.85
C CYS A 365 -6.23 -11.38 -14.87
N GLU A 366 -6.03 -11.70 -13.61
CA GLU A 366 -6.85 -11.20 -12.50
C GLU A 366 -6.47 -9.75 -12.12
N ALA A 367 -5.20 -9.42 -12.26
CA ALA A 367 -4.66 -8.08 -11.97
C ALA A 367 -3.39 -7.82 -12.78
N VAL A 368 -3.12 -6.54 -13.00
CA VAL A 368 -1.87 -6.06 -13.62
C VAL A 368 -1.12 -5.17 -12.64
N PHE A 369 0.16 -5.46 -12.43
CA PHE A 369 1.09 -4.65 -11.65
C PHE A 369 2.03 -3.92 -12.58
N VAL A 370 2.26 -2.64 -12.34
CA VAL A 370 3.06 -1.80 -13.23
C VAL A 370 4.17 -1.11 -12.45
N GLY A 371 5.40 -1.37 -12.87
CA GLY A 371 6.59 -0.73 -12.31
C GLY A 371 6.61 0.79 -12.57
N ASN A 372 7.25 1.51 -11.69
CA ASN A 372 7.43 2.96 -11.76
C ASN A 372 8.24 3.40 -12.99
N SER A 373 8.57 4.68 -13.07
CA SER A 373 9.35 5.30 -14.14
C SER A 373 8.59 5.36 -15.48
N ARG A 374 9.16 4.85 -16.56
CA ARG A 374 8.56 4.91 -17.91
C ARG A 374 7.37 3.95 -18.06
N THR A 375 7.45 2.79 -17.46
CA THR A 375 6.48 1.70 -17.62
C THR A 375 5.06 2.15 -17.27
N ILE A 376 4.82 2.68 -16.09
CA ILE A 376 3.50 3.18 -15.69
C ILE A 376 2.98 4.28 -16.62
N ARG A 377 3.86 5.13 -17.17
CA ARG A 377 3.47 6.20 -18.08
C ARG A 377 3.04 5.68 -19.44
N VAL A 378 3.67 4.60 -19.91
CA VAL A 378 3.29 3.91 -21.15
C VAL A 378 1.91 3.28 -20.97
N VAL A 379 1.70 2.53 -19.88
CA VAL A 379 0.41 1.90 -19.59
C VAL A 379 -0.69 2.99 -19.45
N ASN A 380 -0.46 4.02 -18.64
CA ASN A 380 -1.43 5.10 -18.44
C ASN A 380 -1.82 5.81 -19.76
N ARG A 381 -0.90 5.91 -20.71
CA ARG A 381 -1.13 6.58 -21.99
C ARG A 381 -1.84 5.72 -23.02
N HIS A 382 -1.51 4.42 -23.05
CA HIS A 382 -1.93 3.53 -24.14
C HIS A 382 -3.09 2.60 -23.79
N TRP A 383 -3.49 2.53 -22.52
CA TRP A 383 -4.63 1.74 -22.05
C TRP A 383 -5.76 2.64 -21.54
N PRO A 384 -6.48 3.30 -22.46
CA PRO A 384 -7.51 4.28 -22.08
C PRO A 384 -8.74 3.65 -21.42
N VAL A 385 -9.01 2.39 -21.69
CA VAL A 385 -10.08 1.59 -21.09
C VAL A 385 -9.55 0.19 -20.82
N VAL A 386 -9.81 -0.34 -19.62
CA VAL A 386 -9.38 -1.69 -19.21
C VAL A 386 -10.52 -2.41 -18.48
N ASP A 387 -10.46 -3.75 -18.42
CA ASP A 387 -11.44 -4.59 -17.71
C ASP A 387 -10.87 -5.27 -16.43
N PHE A 388 -9.64 -4.96 -16.07
CA PHE A 388 -8.92 -5.50 -14.92
C PHE A 388 -8.36 -4.39 -14.01
N PRO A 389 -8.08 -4.66 -12.72
CA PRO A 389 -7.40 -3.74 -11.83
C PRO A 389 -5.93 -3.54 -12.21
N ILE A 390 -5.43 -2.31 -12.06
CA ILE A 390 -4.03 -1.96 -12.25
C ILE A 390 -3.47 -1.41 -10.95
N TYR A 391 -2.38 -1.98 -10.47
CA TYR A 391 -1.68 -1.58 -9.26
C TYR A 391 -0.25 -1.10 -9.57
N GLY A 392 0.26 -0.23 -8.71
CA GLY A 392 1.65 0.22 -8.75
C GLY A 392 2.11 0.63 -7.35
N ASN A 393 3.42 0.74 -7.12
CA ASN A 393 3.97 1.23 -5.87
C ASN A 393 4.14 2.75 -5.96
N ARG A 394 3.08 3.50 -5.64
CA ARG A 394 3.05 4.95 -5.80
C ARG A 394 3.06 5.73 -4.49
N GLY A 395 3.08 5.08 -3.37
CA GLY A 395 3.27 5.72 -2.06
C GLY A 395 4.60 6.43 -1.99
N THR A 396 5.70 5.70 -2.17
CA THR A 396 7.07 6.24 -2.17
C THR A 396 7.66 6.46 -3.56
N ASN A 397 7.09 5.86 -4.59
CA ASN A 397 7.52 5.94 -6.00
C ASN A 397 8.92 5.36 -6.28
N GLY A 398 9.42 4.45 -5.48
CA GLY A 398 10.68 3.75 -5.71
C GLY A 398 10.60 2.76 -6.88
N ILE A 399 11.74 2.21 -7.29
CA ILE A 399 11.82 1.15 -8.32
C ILE A 399 11.88 -0.24 -7.71
N GLU A 400 12.11 -0.33 -6.41
CA GLU A 400 12.05 -1.55 -5.61
C GLU A 400 10.61 -2.04 -5.41
N GLY A 401 10.46 -3.31 -5.08
CA GLY A 401 9.23 -3.90 -4.59
C GLY A 401 8.11 -4.12 -5.60
N SER A 402 8.21 -3.62 -6.84
CA SER A 402 7.14 -3.79 -7.84
C SER A 402 6.88 -5.25 -8.19
N LEU A 403 7.96 -6.03 -8.35
CA LEU A 403 7.87 -7.47 -8.62
C LEU A 403 7.43 -8.23 -7.35
N SER A 404 7.94 -7.85 -6.19
CA SER A 404 7.60 -8.45 -4.90
C SER A 404 6.12 -8.28 -4.55
N VAL A 405 5.52 -7.10 -4.81
CA VAL A 405 4.07 -6.89 -4.59
C VAL A 405 3.25 -7.77 -5.53
N ALA A 406 3.62 -7.85 -6.82
CA ALA A 406 2.96 -8.72 -7.77
C ALA A 406 3.08 -10.20 -7.38
N ALA A 407 4.26 -10.62 -6.89
CA ALA A 407 4.49 -11.96 -6.37
C ALA A 407 3.57 -12.26 -5.17
N GLY A 408 3.53 -11.35 -4.18
CA GLY A 408 2.66 -11.50 -3.01
C GLY A 408 1.18 -11.62 -3.36
N TYR A 409 0.72 -10.78 -4.28
CA TYR A 409 -0.66 -10.86 -4.78
C TYR A 409 -0.92 -12.22 -5.46
N SER A 410 0.03 -12.71 -6.27
CA SER A 410 -0.11 -13.98 -6.99
C SER A 410 -0.15 -15.21 -6.08
N LEU A 411 0.53 -15.16 -4.90
CA LEU A 411 0.51 -16.27 -3.93
C LEU A 411 -0.90 -16.59 -3.42
N VAL A 412 -1.78 -15.61 -3.40
CA VAL A 412 -3.14 -15.72 -2.86
C VAL A 412 -4.23 -15.49 -3.91
N SER A 413 -3.85 -15.41 -5.19
CA SER A 413 -4.76 -15.27 -6.33
C SER A 413 -5.19 -16.63 -6.88
N ALA A 414 -6.37 -16.69 -7.47
CA ALA A 414 -6.83 -17.86 -8.22
C ALA A 414 -6.39 -17.81 -9.68
N GLY A 415 -6.31 -16.62 -10.27
CA GLY A 415 -5.97 -16.38 -11.67
C GLY A 415 -4.52 -15.91 -11.88
N ASN A 416 -4.17 -15.70 -13.16
CA ASN A 416 -2.86 -15.15 -13.51
C ASN A 416 -2.73 -13.68 -13.08
N VAL A 417 -1.52 -13.30 -12.72
CA VAL A 417 -1.13 -11.92 -12.38
C VAL A 417 -0.04 -11.50 -13.35
N LEU A 418 -0.21 -10.35 -14.00
CA LEU A 418 0.79 -9.80 -14.90
C LEU A 418 1.55 -8.66 -14.21
N CYS A 419 2.88 -8.76 -14.19
CA CYS A 419 3.77 -7.68 -13.75
C CYS A 419 4.51 -7.09 -14.95
N ILE A 420 4.34 -5.80 -15.22
CA ILE A 420 5.01 -5.08 -16.30
C ILE A 420 6.00 -4.09 -15.66
N LEU A 421 7.29 -4.27 -15.91
CA LEU A 421 8.31 -3.43 -15.29
C LEU A 421 9.52 -3.21 -16.21
N GLY A 422 10.33 -2.19 -15.88
CA GLY A 422 11.60 -1.95 -16.53
C GLY A 422 12.72 -2.84 -15.98
N ASP A 423 13.79 -2.95 -16.72
CA ASP A 423 14.98 -3.74 -16.41
C ASP A 423 15.61 -3.38 -15.04
N LEU A 424 15.82 -2.11 -14.74
CA LEU A 424 16.39 -1.68 -13.45
C LEU A 424 15.47 -2.09 -12.28
N SER A 425 14.16 -1.92 -12.41
CA SER A 425 13.21 -2.38 -11.40
C SER A 425 13.24 -3.90 -11.22
N PHE A 426 13.37 -4.65 -12.32
CA PHE A 426 13.47 -6.10 -12.31
C PHE A 426 14.72 -6.57 -11.57
N PHE A 427 15.90 -6.07 -11.95
CA PHE A 427 17.15 -6.46 -11.29
C PHE A 427 17.20 -6.04 -9.82
N TYR A 428 16.62 -4.90 -9.50
CA TYR A 428 16.59 -4.40 -8.12
C TYR A 428 15.68 -5.22 -7.20
N ASP A 429 14.70 -5.96 -7.76
CA ASP A 429 13.68 -6.71 -7.02
C ASP A 429 13.61 -8.20 -7.43
N VAL A 430 14.63 -8.71 -8.11
CA VAL A 430 14.68 -10.09 -8.63
C VAL A 430 14.54 -11.16 -7.53
N ASN A 431 14.87 -10.80 -6.29
CA ASN A 431 14.76 -11.67 -5.11
C ASN A 431 13.32 -12.16 -4.86
N ALA A 432 12.31 -11.46 -5.37
CA ALA A 432 10.92 -11.90 -5.34
C ALA A 432 10.73 -13.30 -5.96
N LEU A 433 11.55 -13.64 -6.97
CA LEU A 433 11.48 -14.92 -7.69
C LEU A 433 12.12 -16.10 -6.93
N TRP A 434 12.77 -15.85 -5.80
CA TRP A 434 13.31 -16.95 -4.96
C TRP A 434 12.22 -17.66 -4.15
N ASN A 435 10.99 -17.12 -4.15
CA ASN A 435 9.88 -17.70 -3.40
C ASN A 435 9.44 -19.02 -4.03
N ARG A 436 9.61 -20.13 -3.29
CA ARG A 436 9.25 -21.49 -3.73
C ARG A 436 7.74 -21.75 -3.86
N GLN A 437 6.91 -20.86 -3.34
CA GLN A 437 5.46 -20.97 -3.39
C GLN A 437 4.88 -20.37 -4.69
N LEU A 438 5.70 -19.73 -5.52
CA LEU A 438 5.29 -19.28 -6.84
C LEU A 438 5.05 -20.48 -7.76
N ASP A 439 3.89 -20.53 -8.38
CA ASP A 439 3.40 -21.69 -9.16
C ASP A 439 3.17 -21.39 -10.65
N GLY A 440 3.77 -20.31 -11.14
CA GLY A 440 3.67 -19.88 -12.53
C GLY A 440 2.42 -19.02 -12.85
N ARG A 441 1.60 -18.65 -11.89
CA ARG A 441 0.53 -17.65 -12.08
C ARG A 441 1.08 -16.24 -12.26
N LEU A 442 2.23 -15.94 -11.69
CA LEU A 442 2.94 -14.68 -11.94
C LEU A 442 3.55 -14.68 -13.34
N ARG A 443 3.13 -13.74 -14.16
CA ARG A 443 3.67 -13.48 -15.50
C ARG A 443 4.41 -12.15 -15.50
N ILE A 444 5.57 -12.10 -16.14
CA ILE A 444 6.41 -10.91 -16.15
C ILE A 444 6.60 -10.46 -17.59
N LEU A 445 6.27 -9.19 -17.87
CA LEU A 445 6.62 -8.51 -19.11
C LEU A 445 7.71 -7.48 -18.79
N LEU A 446 8.91 -7.77 -19.24
CA LEU A 446 10.08 -6.92 -19.00
C LEU A 446 10.30 -5.96 -20.17
N LEU A 447 10.27 -4.67 -19.90
CA LEU A 447 10.64 -3.61 -20.84
C LEU A 447 12.13 -3.31 -20.68
N ASN A 448 12.97 -4.08 -21.38
CA ASN A 448 14.43 -3.98 -21.27
C ASN A 448 14.99 -3.01 -22.32
N ASN A 449 15.47 -1.86 -21.88
CA ASN A 449 16.13 -0.88 -22.75
C ASN A 449 17.59 -0.60 -22.30
N GLY A 450 18.10 -1.33 -21.31
CA GLY A 450 19.48 -1.24 -20.81
C GLY A 450 19.79 0.00 -19.99
N ARG A 451 18.79 0.73 -19.49
CA ARG A 451 19.00 1.99 -18.76
C ARG A 451 17.74 2.57 -18.12
N GLY A 452 17.90 3.54 -17.24
CA GLY A 452 16.82 4.40 -16.75
C GLY A 452 16.38 5.43 -17.78
N ASP A 453 15.60 5.01 -18.76
CA ASP A 453 15.28 5.81 -19.95
C ASP A 453 14.45 7.08 -19.66
N ILE A 454 13.77 7.16 -18.52
CA ILE A 454 13.03 8.35 -18.09
C ILE A 454 13.93 9.59 -17.99
N PHE A 455 15.21 9.42 -17.65
CA PHE A 455 16.14 10.52 -17.45
C PHE A 455 16.54 11.19 -18.74
N TYR A 456 16.54 10.48 -19.87
CA TYR A 456 16.82 11.03 -21.20
C TYR A 456 15.75 12.01 -21.68
N GLY A 457 14.55 11.95 -21.14
CA GLY A 457 13.46 12.89 -21.42
C GLY A 457 13.45 14.16 -20.54
N LEU A 458 14.42 14.32 -19.62
CA LEU A 458 14.47 15.48 -18.74
C LEU A 458 15.22 16.64 -19.42
N PRO A 459 14.60 17.85 -19.52
CA PRO A 459 15.24 18.99 -20.15
C PRO A 459 16.59 19.34 -19.50
N GLY A 460 17.62 19.54 -20.32
CA GLY A 460 18.94 19.94 -19.89
C GLY A 460 19.84 18.83 -19.34
N LEU A 461 19.30 17.69 -18.92
CA LEU A 461 20.09 16.61 -18.33
C LEU A 461 21.01 15.93 -19.37
N SER A 462 20.64 15.95 -20.66
CA SER A 462 21.46 15.43 -21.75
C SER A 462 22.82 16.15 -21.91
N ALA A 463 22.95 17.37 -21.37
CA ALA A 463 24.23 18.11 -21.36
C ALA A 463 25.17 17.63 -20.23
N SER A 464 24.70 16.81 -19.29
CA SER A 464 25.52 16.32 -18.19
C SER A 464 26.33 15.09 -18.58
N PRO A 465 27.65 15.05 -18.36
CA PRO A 465 28.47 13.87 -18.57
C PRO A 465 28.11 12.72 -17.61
N ALA A 466 27.38 13.01 -16.53
CA ALA A 466 26.95 12.01 -15.57
C ALA A 466 25.69 11.22 -16.00
N LEU A 467 25.03 11.61 -17.12
CA LEU A 467 23.73 11.04 -17.49
C LEU A 467 23.79 9.53 -17.67
N THR A 468 24.71 9.03 -18.48
CA THR A 468 24.72 7.62 -18.91
C THR A 468 25.04 6.68 -17.75
N ASP A 469 26.16 6.89 -17.10
CA ASP A 469 26.69 5.93 -16.12
C ASP A 469 26.10 6.11 -14.70
N TYR A 470 25.85 7.33 -14.29
CA TYR A 470 25.49 7.63 -12.91
C TYR A 470 24.00 7.95 -12.71
N VAL A 471 23.35 8.61 -13.67
CA VAL A 471 21.95 9.00 -13.53
C VAL A 471 21.03 7.97 -14.16
N ALA A 472 21.30 7.56 -15.40
CA ALA A 472 20.48 6.57 -16.09
C ALA A 472 20.92 5.12 -15.82
N ALA A 473 22.05 4.90 -15.15
CA ALA A 473 22.59 3.59 -14.78
C ALA A 473 22.55 2.60 -15.96
N ALA A 474 23.15 3.01 -17.08
CA ALA A 474 23.19 2.18 -18.30
C ALA A 474 23.93 0.86 -18.05
N HIS A 475 23.41 -0.23 -18.61
CA HIS A 475 23.98 -1.57 -18.43
C HIS A 475 23.78 -2.44 -19.67
N GLN A 476 24.50 -3.55 -19.71
CA GLN A 476 24.42 -4.57 -20.77
C GLN A 476 23.90 -5.91 -20.22
N THR A 477 23.34 -5.94 -19.02
CA THR A 477 22.85 -7.14 -18.37
C THR A 477 21.61 -7.64 -19.09
N SER A 478 21.61 -8.94 -19.48
CA SER A 478 20.44 -9.62 -20.04
C SER A 478 19.60 -10.23 -18.92
N ALA A 479 18.31 -9.98 -18.96
CA ALA A 479 17.36 -10.64 -18.06
C ALA A 479 17.10 -12.11 -18.47
N CYS A 480 17.33 -12.49 -19.73
CA CYS A 480 17.02 -13.82 -20.25
C CYS A 480 17.71 -14.95 -19.45
N GLY A 481 18.99 -14.79 -19.10
CA GLY A 481 19.71 -15.79 -18.33
C GLY A 481 19.25 -15.95 -16.86
N ILE A 482 18.39 -15.04 -16.38
CA ILE A 482 17.82 -15.08 -15.02
C ILE A 482 16.38 -15.65 -15.08
N ALA A 483 15.62 -15.34 -16.13
CA ALA A 483 14.22 -15.74 -16.27
C ALA A 483 14.02 -17.17 -16.79
N GLU A 484 14.97 -17.71 -17.58
CA GLU A 484 14.87 -19.07 -18.14
C GLU A 484 15.06 -20.21 -17.12
N SER A 485 15.46 -19.89 -15.89
CA SER A 485 15.66 -20.88 -14.83
C SER A 485 14.44 -21.10 -13.93
N TYR A 486 13.31 -20.49 -14.24
CA TYR A 486 12.08 -20.58 -13.45
C TYR A 486 10.90 -21.13 -14.31
#